data_fb0a40ce998373945789f0c7f0d10039
#
_entry.id   fb0a40ce998373945789f0c7f0d10039
#
_cell.length_a   1.000
_cell.length_b   1.000
_cell.length_c   1.000
_cell.angle_alpha   90.00
_cell.angle_beta   90.00
_cell.angle_gamma   90.00
#
_symmetry.space_group_name_H-M   'P 1'
#
loop_
_entity.id
_entity.type
_entity.pdbx_description
1 polymer ?
#
loop_
_entity_poly.entity_id
_entity_poly.type
_entity_poly.pdbx_seq_one_letter_code
_entity_poly.pdbx_strand_id
1 'polypeptide(L)'
;MKITYIVPGFGGSFYCGNCLRDSAFSKSLKNMGHNSITLPLYLPHSIEEFAHQTEVPVFYGAVNIYLKQNYKLFRNMPKCMYKFFNSPFILKYAAKKSGSTRAEGLEEMTISMLKGSDGFQKEELNQLIYFLKHHEKPDIIHLSNALLMGLAAKIKEELSVPVFCTLQDEDVWINAMNENYKPKLWQLMSEKAKGIDAFIAVSQYFKDIMQIKMNIPDSKIHIIHLGVDPNAYSIHQPIHNPPAIGYLSRMNEENGLEILIEAYIKLKTKPEFANLKLILSGGKTADDQKFINKQILKLKQNNVFQDVEFIEDFRTSVLKYFFNKLSVMSVPVLKGEAFGLYLLEALASGIPFVQPDLGAFPEIAGISGAGVVYQPNTSDALAEKLAEVLIDKTKLNQMSINGRNAVETKFNLKFSTAKLVEIYKDVINSKNEIV
;
A
#
# COMPACT_ATOMS: atom_id res chain seq x y z
N MET A 1 0.28 -25.75 -0.75
CA MET A 1 0.61 -25.06 -2.02
C MET A 1 1.89 -24.25 -1.81
N LYS A 2 2.73 -24.19 -2.83
CA LYS A 2 3.89 -23.30 -2.90
C LYS A 2 3.52 -22.03 -3.67
N ILE A 3 3.49 -20.91 -2.97
CA ILE A 3 2.98 -19.63 -3.48
C ILE A 3 4.12 -18.64 -3.53
N THR A 4 4.37 -18.07 -4.72
CA THR A 4 5.38 -17.04 -4.88
C THR A 4 4.71 -15.68 -5.11
N TYR A 5 4.86 -14.77 -4.15
CA TYR A 5 4.49 -13.37 -4.29
C TYR A 5 5.60 -12.61 -5.00
N ILE A 6 5.28 -11.94 -6.10
CA ILE A 6 6.20 -11.04 -6.79
C ILE A 6 5.80 -9.61 -6.47
N VAL A 7 6.70 -8.86 -5.83
CA VAL A 7 6.46 -7.52 -5.31
C VAL A 7 7.49 -6.53 -5.87
N PRO A 8 7.19 -5.22 -5.95
CA PRO A 8 8.19 -4.24 -6.39
C PRO A 8 9.43 -4.19 -5.49
N GLY A 9 9.26 -4.38 -4.20
CA GLY A 9 10.27 -4.13 -3.16
C GLY A 9 10.15 -2.73 -2.58
N PHE A 10 10.73 -2.52 -1.37
CA PHE A 10 10.50 -1.30 -0.60
C PHE A 10 11.74 -0.86 0.20
N GLY A 11 12.11 0.42 0.08
CA GLY A 11 13.27 1.00 0.76
C GLY A 11 13.09 1.35 2.24
N GLY A 12 11.88 1.26 2.82
CA GLY A 12 11.63 1.45 4.26
C GLY A 12 11.63 2.89 4.77
N SER A 13 11.58 3.90 3.91
CA SER A 13 11.68 5.32 4.31
C SER A 13 10.35 5.95 4.76
N PHE A 14 9.22 5.31 4.49
CA PHE A 14 7.88 5.76 4.89
C PHE A 14 6.94 4.59 5.09
N TYR A 15 5.79 4.81 5.73
CA TYR A 15 4.73 3.82 5.89
C TYR A 15 4.15 3.44 4.52
N CYS A 16 4.29 2.17 4.15
CA CYS A 16 3.80 1.62 2.90
C CYS A 16 2.78 0.51 3.18
N GLY A 17 1.49 0.85 3.17
CA GLY A 17 0.39 -0.09 3.44
C GLY A 17 0.42 -1.31 2.51
N ASN A 18 0.75 -1.12 1.25
CA ASN A 18 0.83 -2.18 0.25
C ASN A 18 1.93 -3.21 0.55
N CYS A 19 3.10 -2.74 0.99
CA CYS A 19 4.21 -3.61 1.35
C CYS A 19 3.93 -4.40 2.64
N LEU A 20 3.32 -3.73 3.63
CA LEU A 20 2.90 -4.36 4.89
C LEU A 20 1.82 -5.43 4.64
N ARG A 21 0.86 -5.16 3.76
CA ARG A 21 -0.15 -6.12 3.34
C ARG A 21 0.48 -7.38 2.73
N ASP A 22 1.37 -7.23 1.74
CA ASP A 22 1.99 -8.37 1.05
C ASP A 22 2.78 -9.25 2.03
N SER A 23 3.50 -8.64 2.96
CA SER A 23 4.19 -9.30 4.06
C SER A 23 3.20 -10.05 4.96
N ALA A 24 2.13 -9.39 5.39
CA ALA A 24 1.13 -9.96 6.27
C ALA A 24 0.43 -11.19 5.65
N PHE A 25 0.02 -11.09 4.37
CA PHE A 25 -0.56 -12.24 3.66
C PHE A 25 0.43 -13.40 3.51
N SER A 26 1.69 -13.14 3.13
CA SER A 26 2.72 -14.18 3.01
C SER A 26 2.95 -14.91 4.34
N LYS A 27 3.02 -14.15 5.46
CA LYS A 27 3.15 -14.70 6.81
C LYS A 27 1.91 -15.51 7.22
N SER A 28 0.72 -14.98 6.93
CA SER A 28 -0.54 -15.65 7.26
C SER A 28 -0.71 -16.96 6.49
N LEU A 29 -0.34 -17.01 5.20
CA LEU A 29 -0.31 -18.22 4.40
C LEU A 29 0.64 -19.29 4.99
N LYS A 30 1.83 -18.88 5.45
CA LYS A 30 2.76 -19.80 6.16
C LYS A 30 2.14 -20.38 7.43
N ASN A 31 1.47 -19.55 8.22
CA ASN A 31 0.78 -19.97 9.44
C ASN A 31 -0.39 -20.95 9.15
N MET A 32 -0.96 -20.90 7.93
CA MET A 32 -1.97 -21.83 7.45
C MET A 32 -1.38 -23.11 6.80
N GLY A 33 -0.06 -23.31 6.88
CA GLY A 33 0.62 -24.51 6.37
C GLY A 33 0.96 -24.46 4.88
N HIS A 34 0.93 -23.26 4.24
CA HIS A 34 1.38 -23.08 2.87
C HIS A 34 2.84 -22.63 2.82
N ASN A 35 3.58 -23.03 1.78
CA ASN A 35 4.92 -22.53 1.54
C ASN A 35 4.83 -21.23 0.73
N SER A 36 4.88 -20.07 1.40
CA SER A 36 4.80 -18.76 0.77
C SER A 36 6.15 -18.05 0.81
N ILE A 37 6.61 -17.55 -0.32
CA ILE A 37 7.80 -16.69 -0.43
C ILE A 37 7.45 -15.37 -1.09
N THR A 38 8.22 -14.33 -0.78
CA THR A 38 8.11 -13.01 -1.39
C THR A 38 9.37 -12.69 -2.16
N LEU A 39 9.24 -12.43 -3.48
CA LEU A 39 10.31 -12.08 -4.39
C LEU A 39 10.27 -10.58 -4.71
N PRO A 40 11.21 -9.77 -4.20
CA PRO A 40 11.31 -8.37 -4.57
C PRO A 40 11.95 -8.23 -5.96
N LEU A 41 11.38 -7.36 -6.81
CA LEU A 41 11.91 -7.12 -8.16
C LEU A 41 12.99 -6.03 -8.20
N TYR A 42 12.71 -4.84 -7.64
CA TYR A 42 13.54 -3.65 -7.84
C TYR A 42 14.50 -3.35 -6.70
N LEU A 43 14.03 -3.48 -5.48
CA LEU A 43 14.77 -3.16 -4.26
C LEU A 43 14.67 -4.30 -3.26
N PRO A 44 15.75 -4.60 -2.52
CA PRO A 44 15.67 -5.57 -1.44
C PRO A 44 14.70 -5.08 -0.37
N HIS A 45 14.03 -6.02 0.31
CA HIS A 45 13.21 -5.67 1.46
C HIS A 45 14.09 -5.17 2.61
N SER A 46 13.78 -3.97 3.12
CA SER A 46 14.45 -3.36 4.27
C SER A 46 13.64 -3.47 5.57
N ILE A 47 12.46 -4.09 5.52
CA ILE A 47 11.59 -4.25 6.70
C ILE A 47 12.11 -5.45 7.52
N GLU A 48 12.27 -5.29 8.83
CA GLU A 48 12.71 -6.35 9.77
C GLU A 48 11.84 -7.62 9.69
N GLU A 49 10.58 -7.49 9.31
CA GLU A 49 9.64 -8.61 9.11
C GLU A 49 10.08 -9.56 7.99
N PHE A 50 10.94 -9.14 7.07
CA PHE A 50 11.52 -9.97 6.01
C PHE A 50 12.96 -10.45 6.33
N ALA A 51 13.56 -9.99 7.42
CA ALA A 51 14.94 -10.31 7.79
C ALA A 51 15.21 -11.81 8.01
N HIS A 52 14.17 -12.61 8.20
CA HIS A 52 14.23 -14.06 8.37
C HIS A 52 14.04 -14.85 7.05
N GLN A 53 13.86 -14.17 5.91
CA GLN A 53 13.89 -14.86 4.62
C GLN A 53 15.33 -14.96 4.15
N THR A 54 15.75 -16.15 3.73
CA THR A 54 17.00 -16.38 3.01
C THR A 54 17.20 -15.32 1.93
N GLU A 55 18.44 -14.87 1.71
CA GLU A 55 18.76 -13.85 0.70
C GLU A 55 18.15 -14.20 -0.66
N VAL A 56 17.03 -13.56 -0.97
CA VAL A 56 16.33 -13.74 -2.25
C VAL A 56 16.97 -12.78 -3.26
N PRO A 57 17.37 -13.27 -4.44
CA PRO A 57 17.99 -12.41 -5.44
C PRO A 57 17.03 -11.33 -5.93
N VAL A 58 17.54 -10.11 -6.15
CA VAL A 58 16.81 -9.00 -6.80
C VAL A 58 17.06 -9.08 -8.30
N PHE A 59 16.04 -9.39 -9.08
CA PHE A 59 16.18 -9.63 -10.53
C PHE A 59 16.20 -8.34 -11.36
N TYR A 60 15.38 -7.38 -10.98
CA TYR A 60 15.17 -6.11 -11.69
C TYR A 60 15.90 -4.97 -10.98
N GLY A 61 17.17 -5.10 -10.69
CA GLY A 61 17.91 -4.08 -9.94
C GLY A 61 17.64 -2.67 -10.47
N ALA A 62 17.13 -1.79 -9.61
CA ALA A 62 16.67 -0.44 -9.96
C ALA A 62 17.73 0.36 -10.74
N VAL A 63 19.02 0.16 -10.43
CA VAL A 63 20.14 0.81 -11.11
C VAL A 63 20.27 0.34 -12.57
N ASN A 64 20.18 -0.96 -12.82
CA ASN A 64 20.26 -1.52 -14.17
C ASN A 64 19.09 -1.07 -15.04
N ILE A 65 17.88 -1.04 -14.48
CA ILE A 65 16.68 -0.58 -15.18
C ILE A 65 16.83 0.89 -15.56
N TYR A 66 17.24 1.72 -14.62
CA TYR A 66 17.47 3.15 -14.86
C TYR A 66 18.49 3.38 -15.99
N LEU A 67 19.62 2.67 -15.96
CA LEU A 67 20.66 2.80 -16.99
C LEU A 67 20.16 2.35 -18.37
N LYS A 68 19.45 1.23 -18.47
CA LYS A 68 18.88 0.74 -19.74
C LYS A 68 17.83 1.68 -20.32
N GLN A 69 17.02 2.28 -19.46
CA GLN A 69 15.95 3.19 -19.88
C GLN A 69 16.53 4.50 -20.43
N ASN A 70 17.51 5.07 -19.76
CA ASN A 70 18.02 6.41 -20.06
C ASN A 70 19.20 6.39 -21.08
N TYR A 71 19.92 5.28 -21.19
CA TYR A 71 21.12 5.21 -22.03
C TYR A 71 21.11 4.01 -22.96
N LYS A 72 21.00 4.24 -24.28
CA LYS A 72 20.98 3.19 -25.29
C LYS A 72 22.18 2.22 -25.20
N LEU A 73 23.36 2.74 -24.82
CA LEU A 73 24.59 1.94 -24.67
C LEU A 73 24.45 0.81 -23.64
N PHE A 74 23.64 0.99 -22.60
CA PHE A 74 23.45 0.00 -21.54
C PHE A 74 22.39 -1.07 -21.86
N ARG A 75 21.67 -0.95 -22.99
CA ARG A 75 20.65 -1.93 -23.41
C ARG A 75 21.27 -3.30 -23.77
N ASN A 76 22.52 -3.31 -24.21
CA ASN A 76 23.27 -4.52 -24.57
C ASN A 76 24.49 -4.75 -23.66
N MET A 77 24.32 -4.51 -22.37
CA MET A 77 25.40 -4.57 -21.38
C MET A 77 25.90 -6.01 -21.17
N PRO A 78 27.24 -6.24 -21.06
CA PRO A 78 27.79 -7.55 -20.72
C PRO A 78 27.34 -8.08 -19.36
N LYS A 79 27.18 -9.41 -19.24
CA LYS A 79 26.69 -10.07 -18.00
C LYS A 79 27.53 -9.74 -16.75
N CYS A 80 28.81 -9.47 -16.87
CA CYS A 80 29.67 -9.08 -15.74
C CYS A 80 29.26 -7.72 -15.14
N MET A 81 28.86 -6.76 -15.95
CA MET A 81 28.40 -5.43 -15.48
C MET A 81 27.03 -5.53 -14.79
N TYR A 82 26.17 -6.45 -15.22
CA TYR A 82 24.91 -6.74 -14.52
C TYR A 82 25.14 -7.15 -13.07
N LYS A 83 26.08 -8.10 -12.83
CA LYS A 83 26.39 -8.55 -11.47
C LYS A 83 26.94 -7.42 -10.61
N PHE A 84 27.72 -6.51 -11.17
CA PHE A 84 28.27 -5.37 -10.46
C PHE A 84 27.17 -4.41 -10.00
N PHE A 85 26.29 -3.97 -10.90
CA PHE A 85 25.20 -3.03 -10.56
C PHE A 85 24.08 -3.65 -9.72
N ASN A 86 23.93 -4.97 -9.74
CA ASN A 86 22.98 -5.70 -8.86
C ASN A 86 23.61 -6.09 -7.52
N SER A 87 24.83 -5.66 -7.22
CA SER A 87 25.44 -5.97 -5.92
C SER A 87 24.63 -5.36 -4.79
N PRO A 88 24.45 -6.07 -3.66
CA PRO A 88 23.67 -5.59 -2.51
C PRO A 88 24.12 -4.22 -1.99
N PHE A 89 25.42 -3.93 -2.09
CA PHE A 89 26.00 -2.66 -1.69
C PHE A 89 25.50 -1.49 -2.56
N ILE A 90 25.54 -1.64 -3.89
CA ILE A 90 25.09 -0.61 -4.83
C ILE A 90 23.58 -0.41 -4.72
N LEU A 91 22.81 -1.49 -4.61
CA LEU A 91 21.36 -1.41 -4.45
C LEU A 91 20.94 -0.76 -3.12
N LYS A 92 21.60 -1.07 -2.01
CA LYS A 92 21.37 -0.39 -0.72
C LYS A 92 21.74 1.10 -0.77
N TYR A 93 22.85 1.44 -1.44
CA TYR A 93 23.23 2.84 -1.62
C TYR A 93 22.24 3.60 -2.50
N ALA A 94 21.82 2.99 -3.62
CA ALA A 94 20.79 3.54 -4.49
C ALA A 94 19.45 3.71 -3.75
N ALA A 95 19.00 2.72 -2.98
CA ALA A 95 17.79 2.78 -2.17
C ALA A 95 17.84 3.91 -1.14
N LYS A 96 19.00 4.14 -0.51
CA LYS A 96 19.19 5.24 0.46
C LYS A 96 19.20 6.62 -0.19
N LYS A 97 19.64 6.73 -1.45
CA LYS A 97 19.67 7.99 -2.22
C LYS A 97 18.45 8.18 -3.12
N SER A 98 17.67 7.12 -3.40
CA SER A 98 16.44 7.27 -4.18
C SER A 98 15.49 8.15 -3.37
N GLY A 99 15.13 9.28 -3.93
CA GLY A 99 13.97 10.04 -3.53
C GLY A 99 12.70 9.20 -3.71
N SER A 100 11.53 9.78 -3.50
CA SER A 100 10.29 9.08 -3.85
C SER A 100 10.32 8.75 -5.34
N THR A 101 10.04 7.50 -5.67
CA THR A 101 9.77 7.12 -7.05
C THR A 101 8.48 7.85 -7.44
N ARG A 102 8.58 8.94 -8.20
CA ARG A 102 7.42 9.62 -8.77
C ARG A 102 7.05 8.92 -10.06
N ALA A 103 5.77 8.79 -10.34
CA ALA A 103 5.29 8.19 -11.57
C ALA A 103 5.62 9.05 -12.80
N GLU A 104 5.62 10.39 -12.62
CA GLU A 104 6.02 11.35 -13.63
C GLU A 104 7.48 11.12 -14.06
N GLY A 105 7.69 10.97 -15.37
CA GLY A 105 8.99 10.66 -15.96
C GLY A 105 9.32 9.16 -16.02
N LEU A 106 8.45 8.27 -15.53
CA LEU A 106 8.60 6.82 -15.59
C LEU A 106 7.67 6.13 -16.61
N GLU A 107 7.00 6.90 -17.47
CA GLU A 107 6.01 6.41 -18.43
C GLU A 107 6.58 5.33 -19.36
N GLU A 108 7.71 5.61 -20.01
CA GLU A 108 8.37 4.65 -20.91
C GLU A 108 8.87 3.40 -20.17
N MET A 109 9.31 3.55 -18.92
CA MET A 109 9.69 2.42 -18.09
C MET A 109 8.48 1.55 -17.76
N THR A 110 7.36 2.16 -17.36
CA THR A 110 6.11 1.46 -17.05
C THR A 110 5.58 0.71 -18.29
N ILE A 111 5.60 1.36 -19.46
CA ILE A 111 5.26 0.70 -20.74
C ILE A 111 6.18 -0.48 -21.02
N SER A 112 7.49 -0.30 -20.85
CA SER A 112 8.47 -1.35 -21.07
C SER A 112 8.27 -2.55 -20.14
N MET A 113 7.97 -2.31 -18.87
CA MET A 113 7.65 -3.36 -17.89
C MET A 113 6.37 -4.11 -18.27
N LEU A 114 5.31 -3.41 -18.63
CA LEU A 114 4.05 -4.02 -19.07
C LEU A 114 4.18 -4.82 -20.37
N LYS A 115 5.13 -4.48 -21.24
CA LYS A 115 5.42 -5.27 -22.45
C LYS A 115 6.03 -6.64 -22.15
N GLY A 116 6.65 -6.83 -20.99
CA GLY A 116 7.26 -8.10 -20.60
C GLY A 116 8.41 -8.50 -21.54
N SER A 117 8.26 -9.62 -22.26
CA SER A 117 9.29 -10.13 -23.20
C SER A 117 9.64 -9.18 -24.35
N ASP A 118 8.74 -8.24 -24.68
CA ASP A 118 8.95 -7.22 -25.72
C ASP A 118 9.47 -5.90 -25.13
N GLY A 119 9.71 -5.86 -23.83
CA GLY A 119 10.29 -4.72 -23.12
C GLY A 119 11.82 -4.76 -23.04
N PHE A 120 12.41 -3.69 -22.52
CA PHE A 120 13.86 -3.60 -22.33
C PHE A 120 14.37 -4.49 -21.18
N GLN A 121 13.47 -5.03 -20.35
CA GLN A 121 13.78 -5.88 -19.20
C GLN A 121 13.65 -7.39 -19.51
N LYS A 122 13.75 -7.76 -20.80
CA LYS A 122 13.63 -9.16 -21.24
C LYS A 122 14.64 -10.09 -20.57
N GLU A 123 15.88 -9.64 -20.38
CA GLU A 123 16.94 -10.45 -19.77
C GLU A 123 16.67 -10.68 -18.27
N GLU A 124 16.20 -9.65 -17.56
CA GLU A 124 15.80 -9.74 -16.17
C GLU A 124 14.61 -10.71 -15.99
N LEU A 125 13.65 -10.64 -16.93
CA LEU A 125 12.52 -11.58 -16.95
C LEU A 125 13.00 -13.01 -17.16
N ASN A 126 13.93 -13.26 -18.10
CA ASN A 126 14.47 -14.59 -18.32
C ASN A 126 15.21 -15.15 -17.10
N GLN A 127 15.94 -14.31 -16.36
CA GLN A 127 16.60 -14.70 -15.12
C GLN A 127 15.59 -15.04 -14.02
N LEU A 128 14.52 -14.24 -13.88
CA LEU A 128 13.41 -14.53 -12.96
C LEU A 128 12.75 -15.87 -13.31
N ILE A 129 12.42 -16.10 -14.58
CA ILE A 129 11.84 -17.37 -15.06
C ILE A 129 12.75 -18.55 -14.77
N TYR A 130 14.04 -18.43 -15.05
CA TYR A 130 15.01 -19.48 -14.74
C TYR A 130 15.00 -19.82 -13.24
N PHE A 131 15.02 -18.81 -12.38
CA PHE A 131 14.97 -19.01 -10.93
C PHE A 131 13.66 -19.69 -10.49
N LEU A 132 12.51 -19.22 -10.96
CA LEU A 132 11.21 -19.79 -10.67
C LEU A 132 11.12 -21.27 -11.11
N LYS A 133 11.64 -21.59 -12.30
CA LYS A 133 11.56 -22.92 -12.89
C LYS A 133 12.48 -23.94 -12.22
N HIS A 134 13.69 -23.54 -11.84
CA HIS A 134 14.73 -24.45 -11.37
C HIS A 134 14.91 -24.47 -9.86
N HIS A 135 14.64 -23.35 -9.19
CA HIS A 135 14.84 -23.23 -7.73
C HIS A 135 13.53 -23.21 -6.96
N GLU A 136 12.57 -22.35 -7.36
CA GLU A 136 11.37 -22.17 -6.58
C GLU A 136 10.27 -23.20 -6.89
N LYS A 137 10.00 -23.48 -8.15
CA LYS A 137 8.95 -24.41 -8.61
C LYS A 137 7.61 -24.13 -7.91
N PRO A 138 7.04 -22.93 -8.07
CA PRO A 138 5.79 -22.57 -7.42
C PRO A 138 4.59 -23.30 -8.01
N ASP A 139 3.54 -23.50 -7.20
CA ASP A 139 2.22 -23.93 -7.67
C ASP A 139 1.40 -22.74 -8.16
N ILE A 140 1.70 -21.54 -7.62
CA ILE A 140 0.98 -20.29 -7.87
C ILE A 140 1.97 -19.13 -7.92
N ILE A 141 1.76 -18.21 -8.86
CA ILE A 141 2.38 -16.88 -8.84
C ILE A 141 1.31 -15.84 -8.50
N HIS A 142 1.62 -14.98 -7.54
CA HIS A 142 0.79 -13.85 -7.17
C HIS A 142 1.54 -12.53 -7.38
N LEU A 143 1.06 -11.71 -8.31
CA LEU A 143 1.58 -10.36 -8.57
C LEU A 143 0.96 -9.37 -7.59
N SER A 144 1.77 -8.58 -6.91
CA SER A 144 1.28 -7.67 -5.87
C SER A 144 0.49 -6.48 -6.41
N ASN A 145 0.68 -6.13 -7.68
CA ASN A 145 -0.09 -5.09 -8.37
C ASN A 145 -0.12 -5.31 -9.90
N ALA A 146 -1.03 -4.61 -10.58
CA ALA A 146 -1.25 -4.81 -12.01
C ALA A 146 -0.16 -4.20 -12.91
N LEU A 147 0.72 -3.34 -12.41
CA LEU A 147 1.87 -2.85 -13.18
C LEU A 147 2.89 -3.96 -13.47
N LEU A 148 2.80 -5.09 -12.77
CA LEU A 148 3.65 -6.28 -12.95
C LEU A 148 3.08 -7.30 -13.96
N MET A 149 1.90 -7.06 -14.53
CA MET A 149 1.23 -8.03 -15.43
C MET A 149 2.03 -8.38 -16.69
N GLY A 150 3.01 -7.55 -17.08
CA GLY A 150 3.92 -7.90 -18.17
C GLY A 150 4.70 -9.20 -17.99
N LEU A 151 4.83 -9.67 -16.75
CA LEU A 151 5.51 -10.92 -16.40
C LEU A 151 4.64 -12.16 -16.71
N ALA A 152 3.31 -12.02 -16.66
CA ALA A 152 2.36 -13.13 -16.62
C ALA A 152 2.44 -14.06 -17.83
N ALA A 153 2.52 -13.51 -19.05
CA ALA A 153 2.56 -14.31 -20.26
C ALA A 153 3.74 -15.29 -20.27
N LYS A 154 4.95 -14.80 -19.95
CA LYS A 154 6.16 -15.62 -19.94
C LYS A 154 6.17 -16.62 -18.79
N ILE A 155 5.63 -16.24 -17.62
CA ILE A 155 5.44 -17.15 -16.47
C ILE A 155 4.56 -18.33 -16.88
N LYS A 156 3.40 -18.05 -17.49
CA LYS A 156 2.45 -19.11 -17.89
C LYS A 156 3.02 -20.01 -18.98
N GLU A 157 3.72 -19.44 -19.97
CA GLU A 157 4.38 -20.19 -21.05
C GLU A 157 5.41 -21.19 -20.51
N GLU A 158 6.24 -20.78 -19.54
CA GLU A 158 7.38 -21.56 -19.10
C GLU A 158 7.11 -22.46 -17.86
N LEU A 159 6.17 -22.07 -17.00
CA LEU A 159 5.89 -22.79 -15.76
C LEU A 159 4.53 -23.49 -15.76
N SER A 160 3.61 -23.09 -16.65
CA SER A 160 2.23 -23.64 -16.72
C SER A 160 1.43 -23.49 -15.41
N VAL A 161 1.75 -22.49 -14.58
CA VAL A 161 1.09 -22.22 -13.30
C VAL A 161 0.08 -21.07 -13.41
N PRO A 162 -0.97 -21.02 -12.56
CA PRO A 162 -1.88 -19.91 -12.52
C PRO A 162 -1.21 -18.64 -11.99
N VAL A 163 -1.60 -17.49 -12.57
CA VAL A 163 -1.11 -16.17 -12.20
C VAL A 163 -2.26 -15.33 -11.67
N PHE A 164 -2.15 -14.92 -10.41
CA PHE A 164 -3.05 -14.03 -9.71
C PHE A 164 -2.47 -12.63 -9.66
N CYS A 165 -3.32 -11.62 -9.52
CA CYS A 165 -2.90 -10.24 -9.40
C CYS A 165 -3.77 -9.49 -8.39
N THR A 166 -3.18 -8.87 -7.38
CA THR A 166 -3.90 -7.91 -6.54
C THR A 166 -3.94 -6.56 -7.22
N LEU A 167 -5.06 -5.85 -7.05
CA LEU A 167 -5.30 -4.50 -7.55
C LEU A 167 -5.21 -3.50 -6.40
N GLN A 168 -4.34 -2.47 -6.57
CA GLN A 168 -4.09 -1.48 -5.53
C GLN A 168 -3.37 -0.24 -6.08
N ASP A 169 -4.01 0.91 -6.04
CA ASP A 169 -3.43 2.24 -6.32
C ASP A 169 -2.75 2.41 -7.71
N GLU A 170 -3.01 1.49 -8.67
CA GLU A 170 -2.49 1.63 -10.04
C GLU A 170 -3.02 2.88 -10.73
N ASP A 171 -4.25 3.24 -10.44
CA ASP A 171 -4.89 4.44 -10.97
C ASP A 171 -4.18 5.70 -10.50
N VAL A 172 -3.79 5.77 -9.23
CA VAL A 172 -3.00 6.90 -8.68
C VAL A 172 -1.66 7.01 -9.40
N TRP A 173 -0.98 5.87 -9.63
CA TRP A 173 0.28 5.81 -10.35
C TRP A 173 0.14 6.33 -11.79
N ILE A 174 -0.84 5.83 -12.54
CA ILE A 174 -1.06 6.21 -13.94
C ILE A 174 -1.57 7.65 -14.05
N ASN A 175 -2.46 8.08 -13.16
CA ASN A 175 -3.00 9.44 -13.15
C ASN A 175 -1.96 10.52 -12.81
N ALA A 176 -0.86 10.15 -12.16
CA ALA A 176 0.28 11.05 -11.92
C ALA A 176 1.24 11.17 -13.13
N MET A 177 1.04 10.37 -14.19
CA MET A 177 1.84 10.43 -15.42
C MET A 177 1.33 11.50 -16.39
N ASN A 178 2.15 11.80 -17.42
CA ASN A 178 1.78 12.72 -18.49
C ASN A 178 0.52 12.22 -19.23
N GLU A 179 -0.41 13.13 -19.50
CA GLU A 179 -1.71 12.87 -20.14
C GLU A 179 -1.61 12.06 -21.44
N ASN A 180 -0.58 12.31 -22.24
CA ASN A 180 -0.38 11.63 -23.53
C ASN A 180 -0.11 10.12 -23.39
N TYR A 181 0.34 9.66 -22.23
CA TYR A 181 0.67 8.26 -21.97
C TYR A 181 -0.47 7.47 -21.33
N LYS A 182 -1.38 8.12 -20.62
CA LYS A 182 -2.45 7.46 -19.86
C LYS A 182 -3.33 6.54 -20.71
N PRO A 183 -3.87 6.96 -21.87
CA PRO A 183 -4.70 6.06 -22.70
C PRO A 183 -3.94 4.81 -23.14
N LYS A 184 -2.69 4.96 -23.56
CA LYS A 184 -1.84 3.85 -24.01
C LYS A 184 -1.52 2.88 -22.86
N LEU A 185 -1.29 3.39 -21.67
CA LEU A 185 -1.02 2.57 -20.47
C LEU A 185 -2.25 1.77 -20.08
N TRP A 186 -3.43 2.39 -20.01
CA TRP A 186 -4.67 1.68 -19.72
C TRP A 186 -5.02 0.64 -20.76
N GLN A 187 -4.84 0.94 -22.05
CA GLN A 187 -5.01 -0.03 -23.12
C GLN A 187 -4.07 -1.23 -22.94
N LEU A 188 -2.78 -0.98 -22.70
CA LEU A 188 -1.78 -2.03 -22.51
C LEU A 188 -2.10 -2.87 -21.27
N MET A 189 -2.54 -2.27 -20.17
CA MET A 189 -2.97 -2.98 -18.98
C MET A 189 -4.20 -3.86 -19.26
N SER A 190 -5.19 -3.36 -20.00
CA SER A 190 -6.35 -4.15 -20.42
C SER A 190 -5.97 -5.36 -21.29
N GLU A 191 -4.98 -5.18 -22.19
CA GLU A 191 -4.45 -6.28 -23.00
C GLU A 191 -3.76 -7.33 -22.12
N LYS A 192 -2.92 -6.91 -21.17
CA LYS A 192 -2.17 -7.81 -20.27
C LYS A 192 -3.07 -8.48 -19.24
N ALA A 193 -4.17 -7.86 -18.85
CA ALA A 193 -5.17 -8.42 -17.93
C ALA A 193 -5.76 -9.75 -18.44
N LYS A 194 -5.84 -9.95 -19.77
CA LYS A 194 -6.31 -11.20 -20.37
C LYS A 194 -5.48 -12.43 -19.95
N GLY A 195 -4.19 -12.22 -19.67
CA GLY A 195 -3.25 -13.26 -19.22
C GLY A 195 -3.36 -13.62 -17.74
N ILE A 196 -4.12 -12.88 -16.94
CA ILE A 196 -4.32 -13.14 -15.51
C ILE A 196 -5.49 -14.11 -15.31
N ASP A 197 -5.32 -15.05 -14.38
CA ASP A 197 -6.35 -16.06 -14.10
C ASP A 197 -7.41 -15.51 -13.14
N ALA A 198 -7.02 -14.79 -12.09
CA ALA A 198 -7.93 -14.05 -11.23
C ALA A 198 -7.29 -12.80 -10.64
N PHE A 199 -8.12 -11.79 -10.41
CA PHE A 199 -7.77 -10.52 -9.77
C PHE A 199 -8.36 -10.45 -8.37
N ILE A 200 -7.61 -9.84 -7.46
CA ILE A 200 -8.04 -9.59 -6.08
C ILE A 200 -8.12 -8.07 -5.89
N ALA A 201 -9.31 -7.52 -5.85
CA ALA A 201 -9.55 -6.13 -5.50
C ALA A 201 -9.66 -5.98 -3.98
N VAL A 202 -9.07 -4.92 -3.44
CA VAL A 202 -9.02 -4.69 -1.98
C VAL A 202 -10.31 -4.06 -1.42
N SER A 203 -11.18 -3.53 -2.29
CA SER A 203 -12.48 -2.93 -1.96
C SER A 203 -13.45 -3.03 -3.14
N GLN A 204 -14.74 -2.82 -2.89
CA GLN A 204 -15.74 -2.68 -3.96
C GLN A 204 -15.43 -1.46 -4.81
N TYR A 205 -15.10 -0.32 -4.18
CA TYR A 205 -14.70 0.90 -4.86
C TYR A 205 -13.58 0.63 -5.89
N PHE A 206 -12.53 -0.06 -5.47
CA PHE A 206 -11.38 -0.29 -6.35
C PHE A 206 -11.65 -1.37 -7.41
N LYS A 207 -12.49 -2.37 -7.09
CA LYS A 207 -13.02 -3.31 -8.09
C LYS A 207 -13.71 -2.57 -9.22
N ASP A 208 -14.64 -1.67 -8.91
CA ASP A 208 -15.47 -0.97 -9.92
C ASP A 208 -14.59 -0.12 -10.85
N ILE A 209 -13.60 0.59 -10.31
CA ILE A 209 -12.67 1.37 -11.11
C ILE A 209 -11.83 0.48 -12.04
N MET A 210 -11.19 -0.55 -11.50
CA MET A 210 -10.22 -1.34 -12.25
C MET A 210 -10.91 -2.28 -13.24
N GLN A 211 -12.12 -2.76 -12.93
CA GLN A 211 -12.95 -3.53 -13.84
C GLN A 211 -13.24 -2.75 -15.12
N ILE A 212 -13.63 -1.50 -14.99
CA ILE A 212 -13.89 -0.61 -16.13
C ILE A 212 -12.59 -0.26 -16.87
N LYS A 213 -11.58 0.20 -16.15
CA LYS A 213 -10.30 0.67 -16.72
C LYS A 213 -9.55 -0.41 -17.49
N MET A 214 -9.56 -1.65 -17.01
CA MET A 214 -8.85 -2.76 -17.62
C MET A 214 -9.75 -3.75 -18.36
N ASN A 215 -11.06 -3.49 -18.43
CA ASN A 215 -12.05 -4.38 -19.06
C ASN A 215 -11.96 -5.82 -18.54
N ILE A 216 -11.94 -5.97 -17.20
CA ILE A 216 -11.86 -7.27 -16.53
C ILE A 216 -13.25 -7.90 -16.44
N PRO A 217 -13.45 -9.15 -16.89
CA PRO A 217 -14.72 -9.86 -16.69
C PRO A 217 -15.03 -10.01 -15.19
N ASP A 218 -16.28 -9.83 -14.80
CA ASP A 218 -16.71 -9.93 -13.40
C ASP A 218 -16.35 -11.28 -12.75
N SER A 219 -16.40 -12.35 -13.54
CA SER A 219 -16.02 -13.70 -13.09
C SER A 219 -14.54 -13.87 -12.72
N LYS A 220 -13.69 -12.92 -13.12
CA LYS A 220 -12.24 -12.97 -12.82
C LYS A 220 -11.82 -12.02 -11.71
N ILE A 221 -12.70 -11.20 -11.14
CA ILE A 221 -12.33 -10.23 -10.14
C ILE A 221 -13.08 -10.46 -8.81
N HIS A 222 -12.33 -10.70 -7.76
CA HIS A 222 -12.83 -11.03 -6.44
C HIS A 222 -12.48 -9.93 -5.44
N ILE A 223 -13.40 -9.63 -4.51
CA ILE A 223 -13.13 -8.68 -3.44
C ILE A 223 -12.62 -9.44 -2.22
N ILE A 224 -11.43 -9.07 -1.77
CA ILE A 224 -10.88 -9.47 -0.48
C ILE A 224 -10.42 -8.20 0.24
N HIS A 225 -11.22 -7.71 1.18
CA HIS A 225 -10.81 -6.61 2.02
C HIS A 225 -9.51 -6.94 2.74
N LEU A 226 -8.68 -5.94 2.93
CA LEU A 226 -7.47 -6.09 3.73
C LEU A 226 -7.84 -6.53 5.15
N GLY A 227 -6.90 -7.15 5.82
CA GLY A 227 -7.06 -7.57 7.20
C GLY A 227 -5.79 -7.32 8.00
N VAL A 228 -5.97 -7.15 9.29
CA VAL A 228 -4.89 -7.11 10.27
C VAL A 228 -5.08 -8.22 11.30
N ASP A 229 -4.01 -8.63 11.96
CA ASP A 229 -4.12 -9.54 13.11
C ASP A 229 -4.59 -8.73 14.33
N PRO A 230 -5.82 -8.91 14.82
CA PRO A 230 -6.31 -8.16 15.97
C PRO A 230 -5.45 -8.34 17.22
N ASN A 231 -4.79 -9.49 17.37
CA ASN A 231 -3.95 -9.77 18.54
C ASN A 231 -2.60 -9.01 18.50
N ALA A 232 -2.22 -8.47 17.36
CA ALA A 232 -1.04 -7.62 17.24
C ALA A 232 -1.23 -6.23 17.84
N TYR A 233 -2.48 -5.82 18.15
CA TYR A 233 -2.84 -4.49 18.61
C TYR A 233 -3.54 -4.57 19.97
N SER A 234 -3.09 -3.73 20.91
CA SER A 234 -3.76 -3.57 22.21
C SER A 234 -4.96 -2.66 22.05
N ILE A 235 -6.06 -2.98 22.70
CA ILE A 235 -7.26 -2.12 22.71
C ILE A 235 -6.99 -0.95 23.67
N HIS A 236 -7.24 0.26 23.17
CA HIS A 236 -7.12 1.49 23.93
C HIS A 236 -8.46 2.20 23.99
N GLN A 237 -8.67 2.94 25.07
CA GLN A 237 -9.83 3.82 25.19
C GLN A 237 -9.55 5.10 24.40
N PRO A 238 -10.43 5.53 23.47
CA PRO A 238 -10.19 6.75 22.67
C PRO A 238 -10.47 8.04 23.46
N ILE A 239 -10.94 7.91 24.70
CA ILE A 239 -11.29 9.04 25.56
C ILE A 239 -10.05 9.47 26.34
N HIS A 240 -9.32 10.42 25.79
CA HIS A 240 -8.15 11.03 26.42
C HIS A 240 -8.46 12.46 26.91
N ASN A 241 -7.72 12.90 27.89
CA ASN A 241 -7.72 14.29 28.34
C ASN A 241 -6.28 14.75 28.55
N PRO A 242 -5.72 15.59 27.65
CA PRO A 242 -6.39 16.16 26.48
C PRO A 242 -6.62 15.13 25.35
N PRO A 243 -7.62 15.36 24.47
CA PRO A 243 -7.82 14.53 23.29
C PRO A 243 -6.67 14.70 22.27
N ALA A 244 -6.47 13.68 21.42
CA ALA A 244 -5.44 13.73 20.41
C ALA A 244 -5.94 13.20 19.04
N ILE A 245 -5.58 13.92 17.98
CA ILE A 245 -5.79 13.52 16.58
C ILE A 245 -4.51 12.86 16.08
N GLY A 246 -4.63 11.69 15.45
CA GLY A 246 -3.53 10.97 14.84
C GLY A 246 -3.52 11.07 13.30
N TYR A 247 -2.32 11.07 12.74
CA TYR A 247 -2.07 10.93 11.31
C TYR A 247 -1.00 9.84 11.11
N LEU A 248 -1.27 8.86 10.25
CA LEU A 248 -0.34 7.79 9.91
C LEU A 248 -0.32 7.56 8.41
N SER A 249 0.55 8.27 7.73
CA SER A 249 0.85 8.10 6.30
C SER A 249 2.13 8.86 5.95
N ARG A 250 2.69 8.65 4.75
CA ARG A 250 3.78 9.49 4.27
C ARG A 250 3.40 10.97 4.36
N MET A 251 4.24 11.76 5.00
CA MET A 251 4.00 13.18 5.26
C MET A 251 4.24 14.03 3.99
N ASN A 252 3.28 14.03 3.08
CA ASN A 252 3.31 14.78 1.83
C ASN A 252 2.00 15.54 1.58
N GLU A 253 1.93 16.29 0.49
CA GLU A 253 0.76 17.06 0.11
C GLU A 253 -0.41 16.14 -0.31
N GLU A 254 -0.12 15.09 -1.07
CA GLU A 254 -1.13 14.19 -1.65
C GLU A 254 -1.93 13.43 -0.58
N ASN A 255 -1.29 13.12 0.55
CA ASN A 255 -1.93 12.47 1.70
C ASN A 255 -2.62 13.46 2.64
N GLY A 256 -2.77 14.73 2.22
CA GLY A 256 -3.65 15.72 2.87
C GLY A 256 -3.14 16.26 4.19
N LEU A 257 -1.84 16.14 4.51
CA LEU A 257 -1.29 16.66 5.77
C LEU A 257 -1.58 18.15 5.97
N GLU A 258 -1.60 18.96 4.90
CA GLU A 258 -1.93 20.39 5.00
C GLU A 258 -3.37 20.61 5.44
N ILE A 259 -4.34 19.84 4.89
CA ILE A 259 -5.76 19.91 5.29
C ILE A 259 -5.92 19.59 6.79
N LEU A 260 -5.24 18.54 7.27
CA LEU A 260 -5.30 18.16 8.68
C LEU A 260 -4.71 19.23 9.59
N ILE A 261 -3.56 19.77 9.24
CA ILE A 261 -2.90 20.84 10.03
C ILE A 261 -3.77 22.10 10.09
N GLU A 262 -4.39 22.49 8.99
CA GLU A 262 -5.31 23.64 8.98
C GLU A 262 -6.57 23.38 9.81
N ALA A 263 -7.14 22.17 9.71
CA ALA A 263 -8.27 21.79 10.56
C ALA A 263 -7.89 21.78 12.03
N TYR A 264 -6.71 21.28 12.38
CA TYR A 264 -6.18 21.30 13.75
C TYR A 264 -6.00 22.73 14.27
N ILE A 265 -5.39 23.64 13.49
CA ILE A 265 -5.24 25.04 13.87
C ILE A 265 -6.61 25.69 14.14
N LYS A 266 -7.60 25.43 13.29
CA LYS A 266 -8.98 25.93 13.48
C LYS A 266 -9.61 25.38 14.76
N LEU A 267 -9.41 24.11 15.06
CA LEU A 267 -9.91 23.50 16.32
C LEU A 267 -9.26 24.17 17.53
N LYS A 268 -7.95 24.42 17.50
CA LYS A 268 -7.21 25.06 18.61
C LYS A 268 -7.70 26.46 18.96
N THR A 269 -8.44 27.14 18.09
CA THR A 269 -9.07 28.46 18.41
C THR A 269 -10.29 28.33 19.31
N LYS A 270 -10.88 27.13 19.44
CA LYS A 270 -12.05 26.88 20.27
C LYS A 270 -11.62 26.53 21.71
N PRO A 271 -12.22 27.12 22.76
CA PRO A 271 -11.81 26.87 24.14
C PRO A 271 -11.80 25.40 24.56
N GLU A 272 -12.80 24.63 24.11
CA GLU A 272 -12.92 23.19 24.40
C GLU A 272 -11.78 22.35 23.82
N PHE A 273 -11.07 22.85 22.81
CA PHE A 273 -9.93 22.20 22.15
C PHE A 273 -8.58 22.90 22.41
N ALA A 274 -8.52 23.82 23.36
CA ALA A 274 -7.28 24.55 23.69
C ALA A 274 -6.09 23.62 23.97
N ASN A 275 -6.33 22.45 24.57
CA ASN A 275 -5.31 21.46 24.90
C ASN A 275 -5.24 20.30 23.91
N LEU A 276 -5.98 20.33 22.78
CA LEU A 276 -5.97 19.28 21.76
C LEU A 276 -4.53 19.02 21.27
N LYS A 277 -4.16 17.75 21.15
CA LYS A 277 -2.86 17.32 20.61
C LYS A 277 -2.99 16.84 19.17
N LEU A 278 -1.90 16.95 18.41
CA LEU A 278 -1.76 16.38 17.07
C LEU A 278 -0.53 15.48 17.05
N ILE A 279 -0.69 14.22 16.66
CA ILE A 279 0.39 13.23 16.64
C ILE A 279 0.56 12.72 15.20
N LEU A 280 1.74 12.95 14.63
CA LEU A 280 2.06 12.69 13.24
C LEU A 280 3.09 11.57 13.13
N SER A 281 2.81 10.56 12.32
CA SER A 281 3.73 9.47 12.01
C SER A 281 3.59 9.03 10.54
N GLY A 282 4.49 8.13 10.08
CA GLY A 282 4.42 7.52 8.75
C GLY A 282 5.59 7.85 7.82
N GLY A 283 6.55 8.62 8.32
CA GLY A 283 7.80 8.89 7.60
C GLY A 283 7.70 9.89 6.45
N LYS A 284 8.80 10.03 5.73
CA LYS A 284 8.99 11.01 4.66
C LYS A 284 10.10 10.57 3.71
N THR A 285 10.13 11.14 2.53
CA THR A 285 11.28 11.09 1.62
C THR A 285 12.02 12.43 1.63
N ALA A 286 13.18 12.50 0.99
CA ALA A 286 13.93 13.74 0.87
C ALA A 286 13.14 14.86 0.16
N ASP A 287 12.30 14.48 -0.80
CA ASP A 287 11.48 15.42 -1.57
C ASP A 287 10.37 16.07 -0.74
N ASP A 288 9.92 15.42 0.33
CA ASP A 288 8.84 15.91 1.20
C ASP A 288 9.31 16.99 2.18
N GLN A 289 10.63 17.11 2.40
CA GLN A 289 11.18 17.95 3.47
C GLN A 289 10.78 19.43 3.34
N LYS A 290 10.74 19.97 2.11
CA LYS A 290 10.33 21.35 1.87
C LYS A 290 8.87 21.59 2.25
N PHE A 291 8.00 20.66 1.89
CA PHE A 291 6.58 20.70 2.25
C PHE A 291 6.39 20.60 3.77
N ILE A 292 7.06 19.66 4.42
CA ILE A 292 6.99 19.46 5.89
C ILE A 292 7.46 20.73 6.63
N ASN A 293 8.56 21.35 6.18
CA ASN A 293 9.06 22.59 6.78
C ASN A 293 8.04 23.72 6.68
N LYS A 294 7.31 23.84 5.55
CA LYS A 294 6.21 24.79 5.40
C LYS A 294 5.10 24.54 6.43
N GLN A 295 4.73 23.27 6.65
CA GLN A 295 3.71 22.92 7.62
C GLN A 295 4.17 23.20 9.07
N ILE A 296 5.41 22.90 9.42
CA ILE A 296 6.00 23.24 10.73
C ILE A 296 5.98 24.76 10.96
N LEU A 297 6.32 25.55 9.94
CA LEU A 297 6.27 27.01 10.04
C LEU A 297 4.84 27.51 10.28
N LYS A 298 3.84 26.96 9.57
CA LYS A 298 2.41 27.26 9.76
C LYS A 298 1.97 27.00 11.21
N LEU A 299 2.35 25.85 11.79
CA LEU A 299 2.06 25.50 13.19
C LEU A 299 2.70 26.48 14.18
N LYS A 300 3.95 26.89 13.95
CA LYS A 300 4.67 27.86 14.80
C LYS A 300 4.05 29.26 14.73
N GLN A 301 3.68 29.72 13.53
CA GLN A 301 3.03 31.03 13.33
C GLN A 301 1.69 31.13 14.04
N ASN A 302 0.99 30.00 14.23
CA ASN A 302 -0.28 29.92 14.95
C ASN A 302 -0.12 29.57 16.45
N ASN A 303 1.11 29.50 16.99
CA ASN A 303 1.42 29.20 18.38
C ASN A 303 0.84 27.86 18.91
N VAL A 304 0.78 26.84 18.03
CA VAL A 304 0.24 25.51 18.37
C VAL A 304 1.27 24.38 18.21
N PHE A 305 2.48 24.69 17.79
CA PHE A 305 3.52 23.69 17.51
C PHE A 305 3.91 22.88 18.76
N GLN A 306 3.88 23.48 19.95
CA GLN A 306 4.20 22.78 21.21
C GLN A 306 3.24 21.63 21.56
N ASP A 307 2.07 21.57 20.92
CA ASP A 307 1.05 20.53 21.09
C ASP A 307 1.09 19.50 19.94
N VAL A 308 2.13 19.53 19.11
CA VAL A 308 2.33 18.62 17.99
C VAL A 308 3.51 17.71 18.28
N GLU A 309 3.30 16.39 18.15
CA GLU A 309 4.34 15.37 18.30
C GLU A 309 4.61 14.71 16.96
N PHE A 310 5.88 14.55 16.59
CA PHE A 310 6.33 13.81 15.42
C PHE A 310 6.96 12.49 15.88
N ILE A 311 6.40 11.37 15.45
CA ILE A 311 6.94 10.03 15.72
C ILE A 311 7.60 9.55 14.43
N GLU A 312 8.93 9.60 14.37
CA GLU A 312 9.69 9.26 13.17
C GLU A 312 9.70 7.77 12.87
N ASP A 313 9.63 6.93 13.90
CA ASP A 313 9.63 5.48 13.77
C ASP A 313 8.19 4.97 13.63
N PHE A 314 7.89 4.35 12.50
CA PHE A 314 6.58 3.78 12.18
C PHE A 314 6.59 2.24 12.11
N ARG A 315 7.59 1.59 12.73
CA ARG A 315 7.59 0.13 12.89
C ARG A 315 6.44 -0.32 13.77
N THR A 316 5.93 -1.52 13.54
CA THR A 316 4.75 -2.06 14.25
C THR A 316 4.90 -1.98 15.78
N SER A 317 6.11 -2.17 16.32
CA SER A 317 6.36 -2.06 17.76
C SER A 317 6.13 -0.65 18.32
N VAL A 318 6.42 0.38 17.51
CA VAL A 318 6.25 1.80 17.89
C VAL A 318 4.83 2.28 17.60
N LEU A 319 4.18 1.73 16.58
CA LEU A 319 2.79 2.07 16.26
C LEU A 319 1.82 1.76 17.41
N LYS A 320 2.09 0.77 18.25
CA LYS A 320 1.31 0.52 19.49
C LYS A 320 1.32 1.74 20.42
N TYR A 321 2.48 2.37 20.59
CA TYR A 321 2.61 3.59 21.38
C TYR A 321 1.91 4.78 20.73
N PHE A 322 1.99 4.89 19.39
CA PHE A 322 1.27 5.91 18.63
C PHE A 322 -0.24 5.80 18.84
N PHE A 323 -0.85 4.63 18.58
CA PHE A 323 -2.29 4.44 18.71
C PHE A 323 -2.79 4.64 20.14
N ASN A 324 -2.00 4.26 21.16
CA ASN A 324 -2.37 4.41 22.57
C ASN A 324 -2.62 5.88 22.99
N LYS A 325 -2.11 6.84 22.24
CA LYS A 325 -2.26 8.26 22.53
C LYS A 325 -3.48 8.90 21.87
N LEU A 326 -4.12 8.20 20.91
CA LEU A 326 -5.09 8.82 20.02
C LEU A 326 -6.52 8.74 20.55
N SER A 327 -7.30 9.78 20.25
CA SER A 327 -8.75 9.79 20.37
C SER A 327 -9.43 9.49 19.04
N VAL A 328 -8.87 9.98 17.94
CA VAL A 328 -9.40 9.82 16.60
C VAL A 328 -8.24 9.87 15.59
N MET A 329 -8.40 9.19 14.47
CA MET A 329 -7.43 9.22 13.36
C MET A 329 -8.00 9.90 12.13
N SER A 330 -7.16 10.64 11.38
CA SER A 330 -7.53 11.21 10.09
C SER A 330 -6.33 11.32 9.17
N VAL A 331 -6.50 10.88 7.92
CA VAL A 331 -5.55 11.06 6.82
C VAL A 331 -6.36 11.58 5.61
N PRO A 332 -6.58 12.89 5.51
CA PRO A 332 -7.50 13.49 4.53
C PRO A 332 -6.87 13.56 3.13
N VAL A 333 -6.62 12.39 2.53
CA VAL A 333 -6.01 12.27 1.19
C VAL A 333 -6.76 13.12 0.16
N LEU A 334 -6.03 13.70 -0.81
CA LEU A 334 -6.62 14.56 -1.83
C LEU A 334 -7.36 13.79 -2.92
N LYS A 335 -7.00 12.53 -3.13
CA LYS A 335 -7.63 11.63 -4.11
C LYS A 335 -8.12 10.39 -3.38
N GLY A 336 -9.03 9.65 -3.97
CA GLY A 336 -9.51 8.40 -3.40
C GLY A 336 -8.36 7.41 -3.18
N GLU A 337 -8.42 6.64 -2.10
CA GLU A 337 -7.49 5.56 -1.79
C GLU A 337 -8.17 4.21 -2.01
N ALA A 338 -7.42 3.22 -2.51
CA ALA A 338 -7.96 1.89 -2.80
C ALA A 338 -8.49 1.19 -1.55
N PHE A 339 -7.88 1.47 -0.37
CA PHE A 339 -8.36 0.95 0.91
C PHE A 339 -7.96 1.83 2.11
N GLY A 340 -6.69 1.82 2.55
CA GLY A 340 -6.23 2.50 3.78
C GLY A 340 -5.97 1.53 4.93
N LEU A 341 -4.88 0.73 4.85
CA LEU A 341 -4.52 -0.26 5.88
C LEU A 341 -4.39 0.36 7.28
N TYR A 342 -3.87 1.58 7.37
CA TYR A 342 -3.72 2.33 8.63
C TYR A 342 -5.04 2.52 9.39
N LEU A 343 -6.18 2.54 8.68
CA LEU A 343 -7.50 2.61 9.32
C LEU A 343 -7.81 1.32 10.06
N LEU A 344 -7.48 0.16 9.49
CA LEU A 344 -7.68 -1.12 10.16
C LEU A 344 -6.78 -1.26 11.40
N GLU A 345 -5.55 -0.75 11.33
CA GLU A 345 -4.63 -0.73 12.47
C GLU A 345 -5.16 0.18 13.60
N ALA A 346 -5.72 1.35 13.24
CA ALA A 346 -6.40 2.23 14.19
C ALA A 346 -7.61 1.53 14.81
N LEU A 347 -8.50 0.94 14.00
CA LEU A 347 -9.67 0.22 14.47
C LEU A 347 -9.31 -0.99 15.36
N ALA A 348 -8.25 -1.72 15.00
CA ALA A 348 -7.71 -2.81 15.81
C ALA A 348 -7.25 -2.34 17.20
N SER A 349 -6.79 -1.10 17.28
CA SER A 349 -6.39 -0.44 18.52
C SER A 349 -7.55 0.25 19.26
N GLY A 350 -8.78 0.18 18.74
CA GLY A 350 -9.94 0.85 19.30
C GLY A 350 -10.04 2.34 18.96
N ILE A 351 -9.33 2.82 17.94
CA ILE A 351 -9.30 4.22 17.55
C ILE A 351 -10.19 4.45 16.33
N PRO A 352 -11.29 5.21 16.46
CA PRO A 352 -12.17 5.61 15.36
C PRO A 352 -11.48 6.55 14.37
N PHE A 353 -12.09 6.76 13.21
CA PHE A 353 -11.54 7.66 12.20
C PHE A 353 -12.56 8.67 11.64
N VAL A 354 -12.03 9.78 11.15
CA VAL A 354 -12.74 10.79 10.34
C VAL A 354 -11.99 10.96 9.04
N GLN A 355 -12.63 10.64 7.90
CA GLN A 355 -12.00 10.64 6.59
C GLN A 355 -12.86 11.39 5.56
N PRO A 356 -12.27 11.90 4.45
CA PRO A 356 -13.08 12.46 3.38
C PRO A 356 -13.97 11.38 2.74
N ASP A 357 -15.11 11.79 2.18
CA ASP A 357 -16.00 10.93 1.40
C ASP A 357 -15.39 10.62 0.03
N LEU A 358 -14.27 9.88 0.03
CA LEU A 358 -13.46 9.55 -1.13
C LEU A 358 -12.96 8.10 -1.06
N GLY A 359 -12.81 7.48 -2.23
CA GLY A 359 -12.20 6.16 -2.29
C GLY A 359 -12.99 5.07 -1.57
N ALA A 360 -12.28 4.19 -0.89
CA ALA A 360 -12.86 3.12 -0.08
C ALA A 360 -13.27 3.55 1.33
N PHE A 361 -13.09 4.79 1.73
CA PHE A 361 -13.38 5.22 3.10
C PHE A 361 -14.86 5.11 3.49
N PRO A 362 -15.84 5.48 2.63
CA PRO A 362 -17.25 5.23 2.89
C PRO A 362 -17.57 3.73 3.11
N GLU A 363 -16.96 2.85 2.30
CA GLU A 363 -17.13 1.40 2.43
C GLU A 363 -16.62 0.89 3.78
N ILE A 364 -15.40 1.31 4.20
CA ILE A 364 -14.82 0.93 5.49
C ILE A 364 -15.64 1.49 6.65
N ALA A 365 -16.09 2.74 6.55
CA ALA A 365 -16.95 3.37 7.57
C ALA A 365 -18.26 2.62 7.72
N GLY A 366 -18.92 2.26 6.62
CA GLY A 366 -20.18 1.51 6.62
C GLY A 366 -20.02 0.09 7.19
N ILE A 367 -18.97 -0.64 6.82
CA ILE A 367 -18.70 -2.00 7.33
C ILE A 367 -18.34 -1.99 8.80
N SER A 368 -17.55 -1.01 9.24
CA SER A 368 -17.01 -0.98 10.62
C SER A 368 -17.96 -0.33 11.63
N GLY A 369 -18.82 0.60 11.21
CA GLY A 369 -19.57 1.45 12.12
C GLY A 369 -18.70 2.28 13.07
N ALA A 370 -17.43 2.53 12.68
CA ALA A 370 -16.41 3.17 13.49
C ALA A 370 -15.69 4.32 12.76
N GLY A 371 -16.19 4.68 11.60
CA GLY A 371 -15.71 5.80 10.81
C GLY A 371 -16.82 6.80 10.53
N VAL A 372 -16.41 8.05 10.38
CA VAL A 372 -17.27 9.14 9.87
C VAL A 372 -16.63 9.70 8.62
N VAL A 373 -17.41 9.85 7.54
CA VAL A 373 -16.95 10.50 6.34
C VAL A 373 -17.52 11.92 6.23
N TYR A 374 -16.80 12.81 5.55
CA TYR A 374 -17.18 14.22 5.37
C TYR A 374 -16.91 14.70 3.97
N GLN A 375 -17.66 15.70 3.53
CA GLN A 375 -17.48 16.44 2.29
C GLN A 375 -17.94 17.89 2.44
N PRO A 376 -17.36 18.85 1.70
CA PRO A 376 -16.22 18.69 0.79
C PRO A 376 -14.91 18.38 1.53
N ASN A 377 -13.88 17.91 0.84
CA ASN A 377 -12.56 17.63 1.45
C ASN A 377 -11.79 18.94 1.68
N THR A 378 -12.20 19.67 2.71
CA THR A 378 -11.62 20.94 3.14
C THR A 378 -11.28 20.90 4.64
N SER A 379 -10.37 21.79 5.05
CA SER A 379 -10.00 21.92 6.46
C SER A 379 -11.15 22.39 7.35
N ASP A 380 -12.13 23.12 6.81
CA ASP A 380 -13.33 23.56 7.56
C ASP A 380 -14.25 22.37 7.85
N ALA A 381 -14.60 21.61 6.82
CA ALA A 381 -15.48 20.44 6.97
C ALA A 381 -14.82 19.37 7.86
N LEU A 382 -13.50 19.15 7.74
CA LEU A 382 -12.77 18.25 8.61
C LEU A 382 -12.77 18.73 10.06
N ALA A 383 -12.52 20.01 10.32
CA ALA A 383 -12.52 20.56 11.67
C ALA A 383 -13.89 20.44 12.34
N GLU A 384 -14.97 20.71 11.61
CA GLU A 384 -16.33 20.55 12.09
C GLU A 384 -16.62 19.09 12.48
N LYS A 385 -16.28 18.15 11.59
CA LYS A 385 -16.54 16.73 11.80
C LYS A 385 -15.68 16.12 12.92
N LEU A 386 -14.43 16.54 13.05
CA LEU A 386 -13.56 16.15 14.17
C LEU A 386 -14.11 16.68 15.50
N ALA A 387 -14.62 17.93 15.52
CA ALA A 387 -15.23 18.50 16.72
C ALA A 387 -16.46 17.69 17.17
N GLU A 388 -17.38 17.37 16.25
CA GLU A 388 -18.56 16.54 16.54
C GLU A 388 -18.17 15.19 17.18
N VAL A 389 -17.17 14.50 16.60
CA VAL A 389 -16.73 13.18 17.09
C VAL A 389 -16.03 13.28 18.45
N LEU A 390 -15.19 14.29 18.67
CA LEU A 390 -14.42 14.45 19.91
C LEU A 390 -15.24 14.92 21.10
N ILE A 391 -16.34 15.67 20.87
CA ILE A 391 -17.23 16.17 21.93
C ILE A 391 -18.13 15.03 22.46
N ASP A 392 -18.66 14.20 21.55
CA ASP A 392 -19.57 13.11 21.91
C ASP A 392 -18.81 11.86 22.39
N LYS A 393 -18.42 11.86 23.64
CA LYS A 393 -17.68 10.75 24.27
C LYS A 393 -18.42 9.42 24.20
N THR A 394 -19.76 9.43 24.27
CA THR A 394 -20.58 8.22 24.19
C THR A 394 -20.49 7.61 22.80
N LYS A 395 -20.67 8.42 21.75
CA LYS A 395 -20.51 8.02 20.36
C LYS A 395 -19.08 7.56 20.07
N LEU A 396 -18.08 8.29 20.54
CA LEU A 396 -16.66 7.96 20.37
C LEU A 396 -16.33 6.57 20.96
N ASN A 397 -16.83 6.27 22.16
CA ASN A 397 -16.66 4.97 22.79
C ASN A 397 -17.38 3.85 22.03
N GLN A 398 -18.59 4.10 21.56
CA GLN A 398 -19.34 3.11 20.76
C GLN A 398 -18.62 2.82 19.44
N MET A 399 -18.10 3.85 18.77
CA MET A 399 -17.29 3.69 17.55
C MET A 399 -16.04 2.86 17.82
N SER A 400 -15.37 3.06 18.95
CA SER A 400 -14.20 2.25 19.34
C SER A 400 -14.54 0.76 19.44
N ILE A 401 -15.63 0.43 20.13
CA ILE A 401 -16.11 -0.95 20.28
C ILE A 401 -16.47 -1.56 18.91
N ASN A 402 -17.21 -0.81 18.09
CA ASN A 402 -17.61 -1.24 16.76
C ASN A 402 -16.38 -1.51 15.88
N GLY A 403 -15.39 -0.62 15.90
CA GLY A 403 -14.17 -0.74 15.12
C GLY A 403 -13.38 -2.00 15.45
N ARG A 404 -13.16 -2.24 16.74
CA ARG A 404 -12.49 -3.46 17.19
C ARG A 404 -13.24 -4.72 16.77
N ASN A 405 -14.55 -4.76 16.97
CA ASN A 405 -15.38 -5.87 16.56
C ASN A 405 -15.33 -6.10 15.03
N ALA A 406 -15.34 -5.02 14.25
CA ALA A 406 -15.24 -5.14 12.79
C ALA A 406 -13.89 -5.74 12.36
N VAL A 407 -12.78 -5.39 13.03
CA VAL A 407 -11.48 -6.02 12.75
C VAL A 407 -11.50 -7.50 13.12
N GLU A 408 -12.08 -7.87 14.23
CA GLU A 408 -12.16 -9.27 14.66
C GLU A 408 -13.02 -10.13 13.73
N THR A 409 -14.10 -9.57 13.14
CA THR A 409 -15.11 -10.34 12.41
C THR A 409 -15.13 -10.12 10.92
N LYS A 410 -14.69 -8.96 10.40
CA LYS A 410 -14.74 -8.58 8.98
C LYS A 410 -13.38 -8.32 8.37
N PHE A 411 -12.48 -7.66 9.11
CA PHE A 411 -11.16 -7.26 8.63
C PHE A 411 -10.03 -8.06 9.31
N ASN A 412 -10.31 -9.31 9.66
CA ASN A 412 -9.32 -10.21 10.25
C ASN A 412 -8.45 -10.84 9.15
N LEU A 413 -7.14 -10.66 9.26
CA LEU A 413 -6.17 -11.17 8.29
C LEU A 413 -6.33 -12.69 8.04
N LYS A 414 -6.65 -13.47 9.06
CA LYS A 414 -6.86 -14.91 8.93
C LYS A 414 -8.04 -15.21 7.99
N PHE A 415 -9.13 -14.47 8.09
CA PHE A 415 -10.32 -14.69 7.25
C PHE A 415 -10.05 -14.22 5.80
N SER A 416 -9.41 -13.05 5.63
CA SER A 416 -9.00 -12.59 4.31
C SER A 416 -8.06 -13.58 3.62
N THR A 417 -7.11 -14.15 4.38
CA THR A 417 -6.18 -15.17 3.86
C THR A 417 -6.92 -16.47 3.52
N ALA A 418 -7.86 -16.92 4.35
CA ALA A 418 -8.66 -18.12 4.06
C ALA A 418 -9.45 -17.97 2.75
N LYS A 419 -10.12 -16.84 2.56
CA LYS A 419 -10.82 -16.51 1.31
C LYS A 419 -9.89 -16.49 0.09
N LEU A 420 -8.68 -15.96 0.24
CA LEU A 420 -7.67 -15.98 -0.82
C LEU A 420 -7.27 -17.41 -1.19
N VAL A 421 -7.09 -18.27 -0.18
CA VAL A 421 -6.76 -19.71 -0.39
C VAL A 421 -7.89 -20.44 -1.11
N GLU A 422 -9.15 -20.14 -0.81
CA GLU A 422 -10.32 -20.69 -1.53
C GLU A 422 -10.26 -20.33 -3.01
N ILE A 423 -10.08 -19.04 -3.34
CA ILE A 423 -9.95 -18.57 -4.73
C ILE A 423 -8.76 -19.26 -5.44
N TYR A 424 -7.63 -19.43 -4.76
CA TYR A 424 -6.50 -20.17 -5.32
C TYR A 424 -6.87 -21.59 -5.71
N LYS A 425 -7.57 -22.31 -4.82
CA LYS A 425 -8.00 -23.69 -5.05
C LYS A 425 -9.01 -23.80 -6.19
N ASP A 426 -9.97 -22.89 -6.25
CA ASP A 426 -11.02 -22.89 -7.29
C ASP A 426 -10.40 -22.70 -8.68
N VAL A 427 -9.45 -21.78 -8.82
CA VAL A 427 -8.75 -21.55 -10.10
C VAL A 427 -7.87 -22.76 -10.48
N ILE A 428 -7.18 -23.40 -9.53
CA ILE A 428 -6.38 -24.61 -9.82
C ILE A 428 -7.28 -25.74 -10.27
N ASN A 429 -8.39 -25.99 -9.55
CA ASN A 429 -9.31 -27.09 -9.85
C ASN A 429 -9.97 -26.91 -11.22
N SER A 430 -10.45 -25.72 -11.53
CA SER A 430 -11.05 -25.43 -12.84
C SER A 430 -10.11 -25.65 -14.02
N LYS A 431 -8.79 -25.45 -13.82
CA LYS A 431 -7.78 -25.76 -14.86
C LYS A 431 -7.55 -27.25 -15.02
N ASN A 432 -7.60 -28.03 -13.95
CA ASN A 432 -7.40 -29.47 -13.98
C ASN A 432 -8.60 -30.21 -14.62
N GLU A 433 -9.79 -29.62 -14.60
CA GLU A 433 -11.00 -30.17 -15.26
C GLU A 433 -11.03 -29.92 -16.78
N ILE A 434 -10.19 -29.02 -17.30
CA ILE A 434 -10.12 -28.66 -18.73
C ILE A 434 -9.01 -29.44 -19.47
N VAL A 435 -8.11 -30.07 -18.73
CA VAL A 435 -7.03 -30.92 -19.26
C VAL A 435 -7.45 -32.39 -19.26
#